data_64926c137c1f07305116b5cf1a0a9216
#
_entry.id   64926c137c1f07305116b5cf1a0a9216
#
_cell.length_a   1.000
_cell.length_b   1.000
_cell.length_c   1.000
_cell.angle_alpha   90.00
_cell.angle_beta   90.00
_cell.angle_gamma   90.00
#
_symmetry.space_group_name_H-M   'P 1'
#
loop_
_entity.id
_entity.type
_entity.pdbx_description
1 polymer ?
#
loop_
_entity_poly.entity_id
_entity_poly.type
_entity_poly.pdbx_seq_one_letter_code
_entity_poly.pdbx_strand_id
1 'polypeptide(L)'
;MINDFQIISKEKELDKQLLLLLILSLLLLIIPFIRPIAFVIFGSMVVYFLYRFDFMKTKTDFFRFMIYKIKLERELIDSRFYVKLRSRKDGRIFVKLPKVEIFQKSDYIIIVKISCSIENFERLEKLDLSPIFSGYRQMIVSNDIERDKIVFELEKINFDRQLKIESIEEIKQINEKSDQIVIDRLTSINANSHILLTGQTGSGKTYGLLYLLLFYRMRNADVSVCDPKVSDLADLSKTMDCPSATSKNEIIEEVRQTFLEMERRKQQRQKEDWKISTTATQNGLNLKILIIDEFASLQLKLDKKELSDLLNYLYQIILEGRALGVFVILGLQQANATVLPTALREQFSSIFVLGNSGEQTKNVAFQEKAQKIPNFPLNVGEGWCLNSSEISLRFICFPYLSFLNDLR
;
A
#
# COMPACT_ATOMS: atom_id res chain seq x y z
N MET A 1 38.56 19.23 -15.32
CA MET A 1 37.31 19.64 -14.59
C MET A 1 36.57 20.57 -15.51
N ILE A 2 35.51 20.08 -16.16
CA ILE A 2 34.59 20.93 -16.97
C ILE A 2 33.64 21.55 -15.97
N ASN A 3 33.63 22.90 -15.96
CA ASN A 3 32.76 23.67 -15.06
C ASN A 3 31.31 23.22 -15.22
N ASP A 4 30.70 22.71 -14.15
CA ASP A 4 29.32 22.24 -14.08
C ASP A 4 28.26 23.36 -14.37
N PHE A 5 28.70 24.60 -14.56
CA PHE A 5 27.85 25.78 -14.81
C PHE A 5 27.29 25.90 -16.25
N GLN A 6 27.66 25.02 -17.17
CA GLN A 6 27.22 25.08 -18.58
C GLN A 6 26.25 23.97 -19.02
N ILE A 7 25.79 23.13 -18.11
CA ILE A 7 24.84 22.08 -18.47
C ILE A 7 23.42 22.67 -18.42
N ILE A 8 22.95 23.14 -19.57
CA ILE A 8 21.56 23.62 -19.72
C ILE A 8 20.76 22.53 -20.39
N SER A 9 19.61 22.14 -19.81
CA SER A 9 18.69 21.24 -20.54
C SER A 9 18.21 21.97 -21.80
N LYS A 10 18.11 21.24 -22.93
CA LYS A 10 17.61 21.79 -24.18
C LYS A 10 16.23 22.43 -24.02
N GLU A 11 15.45 21.89 -23.11
CA GLU A 11 14.12 22.37 -22.74
C GLU A 11 14.17 23.67 -21.96
N LYS A 12 15.09 23.85 -21.01
CA LYS A 12 15.30 25.13 -20.29
C LYS A 12 15.79 26.25 -21.18
N GLU A 13 16.66 25.94 -22.15
CA GLU A 13 17.12 26.91 -23.13
C GLU A 13 15.96 27.37 -24.02
N LEU A 14 15.13 26.41 -24.45
CA LEU A 14 13.92 26.69 -25.22
C LEU A 14 12.93 27.53 -24.41
N ASP A 15 12.69 27.15 -23.14
CA ASP A 15 11.78 27.87 -22.23
C ASP A 15 12.24 29.31 -22.00
N LYS A 16 13.56 29.56 -21.87
CA LYS A 16 14.12 30.92 -21.78
C LYS A 16 13.89 31.75 -23.05
N GLN A 17 14.16 31.12 -24.20
CA GLN A 17 13.97 31.82 -25.48
C GLN A 17 12.51 32.17 -25.73
N LEU A 18 11.60 31.23 -25.38
CA LEU A 18 10.18 31.44 -25.49
C LEU A 18 9.65 32.47 -24.49
N LEU A 19 10.17 32.50 -23.25
CA LEU A 19 9.83 33.54 -22.29
C LEU A 19 10.25 34.95 -22.78
N LEU A 20 11.44 35.07 -23.37
CA LEU A 20 11.94 36.28 -23.97
C LEU A 20 11.04 36.76 -25.12
N LEU A 21 10.63 35.83 -25.99
CA LEU A 21 9.70 36.12 -27.08
C LEU A 21 8.31 36.51 -26.57
N LEU A 22 7.85 35.88 -25.45
CA LEU A 22 6.57 36.26 -24.82
C LEU A 22 6.61 37.68 -24.28
N ILE A 23 7.69 38.08 -23.61
CA ILE A 23 7.88 39.46 -23.15
C ILE A 23 7.95 40.42 -24.33
N LEU A 24 8.67 40.05 -25.38
CA LEU A 24 8.76 40.86 -26.60
C LEU A 24 7.40 41.01 -27.28
N SER A 25 6.62 39.94 -27.37
CA SER A 25 5.27 39.99 -27.96
C SER A 25 4.32 40.87 -27.16
N LEU A 26 4.43 40.90 -25.83
CA LEU A 26 3.69 41.81 -24.96
C LEU A 26 4.06 43.29 -25.22
N LEU A 27 5.35 43.59 -25.40
CA LEU A 27 5.81 44.93 -25.74
C LEU A 27 5.32 45.38 -27.13
N LEU A 28 5.30 44.46 -28.10
CA LEU A 28 4.82 44.74 -29.46
C LEU A 28 3.31 44.96 -29.53
N LEU A 29 2.52 44.56 -28.54
CA LEU A 29 1.09 44.86 -28.45
C LEU A 29 0.81 46.36 -28.29
N ILE A 30 1.80 47.15 -27.88
CA ILE A 30 1.69 48.61 -27.74
C ILE A 30 1.63 49.28 -29.12
N ILE A 31 2.21 48.69 -30.18
CA ILE A 31 2.30 49.28 -31.52
C ILE A 31 1.06 48.86 -32.34
N PRO A 32 0.17 49.82 -32.74
CA PRO A 32 -1.12 49.49 -33.35
C PRO A 32 -1.03 48.64 -34.62
N PHE A 33 -0.02 48.87 -35.43
CA PHE A 33 0.13 48.23 -36.74
C PHE A 33 0.58 46.75 -36.64
N ILE A 34 1.27 46.38 -35.54
CA ILE A 34 1.84 45.03 -35.34
C ILE A 34 0.97 44.21 -34.40
N ARG A 35 -0.02 44.80 -33.75
CA ARG A 35 -0.92 44.11 -32.79
C ARG A 35 -1.44 42.74 -33.23
N PRO A 36 -1.97 42.55 -34.45
CA PRO A 36 -2.51 41.25 -34.86
C PRO A 36 -1.45 40.14 -34.83
N ILE A 37 -0.25 40.45 -35.29
CA ILE A 37 0.87 39.51 -35.33
C ILE A 37 1.35 39.20 -33.89
N ALA A 38 1.47 40.23 -33.05
CA ALA A 38 1.84 40.09 -31.64
C ALA A 38 0.83 39.23 -30.87
N PHE A 39 -0.48 39.37 -31.15
CA PHE A 39 -1.51 38.52 -30.55
C PHE A 39 -1.38 37.05 -30.94
N VAL A 40 -1.09 36.74 -32.20
CA VAL A 40 -0.88 35.36 -32.67
C VAL A 40 0.33 34.76 -32.01
N ILE A 41 1.45 35.49 -31.94
CA ILE A 41 2.68 35.02 -31.25
C ILE A 41 2.41 34.80 -29.78
N PHE A 42 1.79 35.74 -29.09
CA PHE A 42 1.44 35.61 -27.67
C PHE A 42 0.53 34.42 -27.42
N GLY A 43 -0.55 34.25 -28.20
CA GLY A 43 -1.48 33.16 -28.10
C GLY A 43 -0.81 31.80 -28.28
N SER A 44 0.05 31.66 -29.30
CA SER A 44 0.78 30.41 -29.55
C SER A 44 1.74 30.06 -28.42
N MET A 45 2.37 31.05 -27.81
CA MET A 45 3.22 30.85 -26.63
C MET A 45 2.45 30.41 -25.38
N VAL A 46 1.30 31.07 -25.13
CA VAL A 46 0.43 30.65 -24.03
C VAL A 46 0.01 29.19 -24.22
N VAL A 47 -0.42 28.83 -25.42
CA VAL A 47 -0.79 27.41 -25.73
C VAL A 47 0.40 26.49 -25.52
N TYR A 48 1.60 26.85 -25.96
CA TYR A 48 2.81 26.06 -25.70
C TYR A 48 3.07 25.88 -24.20
N PHE A 49 3.02 26.94 -23.39
CA PHE A 49 3.21 26.86 -21.95
C PHE A 49 2.17 25.98 -21.29
N LEU A 50 0.90 26.10 -21.65
CA LEU A 50 -0.17 25.26 -21.15
C LEU A 50 0.07 23.79 -21.48
N TYR A 51 0.53 23.51 -22.71
CA TYR A 51 0.89 22.16 -23.13
C TYR A 51 2.14 21.63 -22.38
N ARG A 52 3.20 22.43 -22.30
CA ARG A 52 4.49 22.09 -21.65
C ARG A 52 4.32 21.68 -20.19
N PHE A 53 3.41 22.32 -19.48
CA PHE A 53 3.15 22.09 -18.06
C PHE A 53 1.89 21.28 -17.78
N ASP A 54 1.36 20.58 -18.78
CA ASP A 54 0.22 19.66 -18.62
C ASP A 54 -1.03 20.31 -17.99
N PHE A 55 -1.37 21.55 -18.40
CA PHE A 55 -2.51 22.32 -17.86
C PHE A 55 -3.82 21.51 -17.83
N MET A 56 -4.09 20.72 -18.87
CA MET A 56 -5.32 19.90 -18.95
C MET A 56 -5.42 18.85 -17.85
N LYS A 57 -4.28 18.43 -17.27
CA LYS A 57 -4.21 17.43 -16.19
C LYS A 57 -4.23 18.06 -14.79
N THR A 58 -3.88 19.34 -14.66
CA THR A 58 -3.65 20.02 -13.37
C THR A 58 -4.62 21.16 -13.08
N LYS A 59 -5.39 21.60 -14.06
CA LYS A 59 -6.43 22.66 -14.04
C LYS A 59 -6.38 23.67 -12.88
N THR A 60 -6.92 23.31 -11.71
CA THR A 60 -7.07 24.21 -10.55
C THR A 60 -5.75 24.57 -9.88
N ASP A 61 -4.75 23.69 -9.93
CA ASP A 61 -3.45 23.87 -9.25
C ASP A 61 -2.28 24.05 -10.23
N PHE A 62 -2.56 24.54 -11.43
CA PHE A 62 -1.58 24.63 -12.53
C PHE A 62 -0.24 25.26 -12.12
N PHE A 63 -0.25 26.42 -11.46
CA PHE A 63 0.99 27.09 -11.04
C PHE A 63 1.79 26.28 -10.04
N ARG A 64 1.12 25.58 -9.13
CA ARG A 64 1.76 24.73 -8.14
C ARG A 64 2.42 23.53 -8.81
N PHE A 65 1.74 22.87 -9.75
CA PHE A 65 2.30 21.75 -10.51
C PHE A 65 3.43 22.19 -11.43
N MET A 66 3.35 23.38 -12.01
CA MET A 66 4.44 23.98 -12.77
C MET A 66 5.70 24.14 -11.90
N ILE A 67 5.56 24.66 -10.68
CA ILE A 67 6.68 24.80 -9.74
C ILE A 67 7.26 23.43 -9.38
N TYR A 68 6.42 22.43 -9.11
CA TYR A 68 6.87 21.07 -8.82
C TYR A 68 7.65 20.49 -10.00
N LYS A 69 7.17 20.64 -11.23
CA LYS A 69 7.85 20.14 -12.42
C LYS A 69 9.21 20.79 -12.61
N ILE A 70 9.33 22.11 -12.42
CA ILE A 70 10.59 22.84 -12.49
C ILE A 70 11.58 22.37 -11.43
N LYS A 71 11.11 22.17 -10.18
CA LYS A 71 11.96 21.66 -9.09
C LYS A 71 12.42 20.23 -9.37
N LEU A 72 11.53 19.38 -9.86
CA LEU A 72 11.85 17.99 -10.19
C LEU A 72 12.85 17.90 -11.34
N GLU A 73 12.69 18.70 -12.41
CA GLU A 73 13.66 18.76 -13.49
C GLU A 73 15.04 19.21 -13.02
N ARG A 74 15.11 20.13 -12.04
CA ARG A 74 16.36 20.53 -11.41
C ARG A 74 16.99 19.36 -10.63
N GLU A 75 16.21 18.67 -9.81
CA GLU A 75 16.68 17.51 -9.06
C GLU A 75 17.20 16.40 -9.99
N LEU A 76 16.51 16.14 -11.10
CA LEU A 76 16.95 15.16 -12.08
C LEU A 76 18.29 15.55 -12.75
N ILE A 77 18.56 16.85 -12.92
CA ILE A 77 19.86 17.34 -13.39
C ILE A 77 20.95 17.14 -12.32
N ASP A 78 20.68 17.58 -11.11
CA ASP A 78 21.62 17.55 -9.99
C ASP A 78 22.00 16.08 -9.64
N SER A 79 21.01 15.18 -9.71
CA SER A 79 21.20 13.74 -9.52
C SER A 79 21.71 12.99 -10.75
N ARG A 80 22.01 13.70 -11.85
CA ARG A 80 22.55 13.16 -13.12
C ARG A 80 21.66 12.16 -13.84
N PHE A 81 20.34 12.32 -13.76
CA PHE A 81 19.37 11.54 -14.52
C PHE A 81 19.11 12.19 -15.88
N TYR A 82 20.09 12.19 -16.77
CA TYR A 82 19.97 12.78 -18.10
C TYR A 82 20.88 12.09 -19.11
N VAL A 83 20.57 12.23 -20.39
CA VAL A 83 21.41 11.83 -21.50
C VAL A 83 22.11 13.05 -22.10
N LYS A 84 23.43 13.01 -22.25
CA LYS A 84 24.22 14.07 -22.89
C LYS A 84 24.03 14.01 -24.41
N LEU A 85 23.65 15.14 -24.98
CA LEU A 85 23.53 15.31 -26.41
C LEU A 85 24.53 16.37 -26.88
N ARG A 86 25.38 16.03 -27.86
CA ARG A 86 26.32 16.99 -28.44
C ARG A 86 25.70 17.61 -29.70
N SER A 87 25.60 18.94 -29.73
CA SER A 87 25.15 19.67 -30.92
C SER A 87 26.18 19.49 -32.04
N ARG A 88 25.71 19.13 -33.24
CA ARG A 88 26.55 19.00 -34.44
C ARG A 88 26.97 20.36 -35.00
N LYS A 89 26.26 21.44 -34.68
CA LYS A 89 26.48 22.77 -35.27
C LYS A 89 27.57 23.59 -34.54
N ASP A 90 27.56 23.55 -33.20
CA ASP A 90 28.37 24.45 -32.38
C ASP A 90 29.15 23.73 -31.27
N GLY A 91 29.08 22.38 -31.23
CA GLY A 91 29.78 21.56 -30.27
C GLY A 91 29.27 21.64 -28.83
N ARG A 92 28.21 22.42 -28.58
CA ARG A 92 27.63 22.57 -27.24
C ARG A 92 27.04 21.25 -26.75
N ILE A 93 27.16 21.02 -25.44
CA ILE A 93 26.59 19.84 -24.78
C ILE A 93 25.25 20.25 -24.16
N PHE A 94 24.21 19.63 -24.64
CA PHE A 94 22.86 19.71 -24.04
C PHE A 94 22.56 18.44 -23.27
N VAL A 95 21.65 18.52 -22.31
CA VAL A 95 21.13 17.34 -21.62
C VAL A 95 19.67 17.13 -21.99
N LYS A 96 19.32 15.88 -22.22
CA LYS A 96 17.92 15.44 -22.38
C LYS A 96 17.48 14.79 -21.10
N LEU A 97 16.47 15.37 -20.47
CA LEU A 97 15.85 14.83 -19.27
C LEU A 97 14.87 13.70 -19.62
N PRO A 98 14.63 12.76 -18.69
CA PRO A 98 13.54 11.82 -18.81
C PRO A 98 12.19 12.55 -18.88
N LYS A 99 11.23 11.97 -19.57
CA LYS A 99 9.87 12.53 -19.64
C LYS A 99 9.21 12.39 -18.26
N VAL A 100 8.71 13.51 -17.73
CA VAL A 100 8.01 13.61 -16.46
C VAL A 100 6.56 13.93 -16.70
N GLU A 101 5.67 13.17 -16.08
CA GLU A 101 4.24 13.43 -16.06
C GLU A 101 3.81 13.54 -14.59
N ILE A 102 3.12 14.63 -14.25
CA ILE A 102 2.60 14.88 -12.89
C ILE A 102 1.10 15.11 -13.02
N PHE A 103 0.31 14.40 -12.23
CA PHE A 103 -1.13 14.60 -12.20
C PHE A 103 -1.72 14.31 -10.83
N GLN A 104 -2.82 14.97 -10.52
CA GLN A 104 -3.56 14.76 -9.29
C GLN A 104 -4.55 13.60 -9.48
N LYS A 105 -4.41 12.54 -8.67
CA LYS A 105 -5.32 11.38 -8.68
C LYS A 105 -6.56 11.65 -7.84
N SER A 106 -6.39 12.35 -6.71
CA SER A 106 -7.44 12.82 -5.81
C SER A 106 -6.98 14.07 -5.06
N ASP A 107 -7.82 14.66 -4.23
CA ASP A 107 -7.46 15.83 -3.40
C ASP A 107 -6.27 15.57 -2.46
N TYR A 108 -5.94 14.31 -2.25
CA TYR A 108 -4.91 13.86 -1.29
C TYR A 108 -3.73 13.16 -1.95
N ILE A 109 -3.83 12.77 -3.24
CA ILE A 109 -2.82 11.95 -3.92
C ILE A 109 -2.34 12.61 -5.19
N ILE A 110 -1.02 12.75 -5.32
CA ILE A 110 -0.31 13.13 -6.54
C ILE A 110 0.42 11.90 -7.08
N ILE A 111 0.34 11.70 -8.38
CA ILE A 111 1.10 10.70 -9.11
C ILE A 111 2.15 11.39 -9.96
N VAL A 112 3.39 10.93 -9.84
CA VAL A 112 4.52 11.35 -10.66
C VAL A 112 5.02 10.14 -11.45
N LYS A 113 5.02 10.23 -12.77
CA LYS A 113 5.58 9.20 -13.66
C LYS A 113 6.84 9.73 -14.33
N ILE A 114 7.93 9.00 -14.20
CA ILE A 114 9.21 9.35 -14.80
C ILE A 114 9.63 8.23 -15.74
N SER A 115 9.86 8.55 -17.02
CA SER A 115 10.38 7.57 -17.98
C SER A 115 11.82 7.20 -17.62
N CYS A 116 12.15 5.92 -17.64
CA CYS A 116 13.48 5.45 -17.28
C CYS A 116 14.08 4.57 -18.38
N SER A 117 15.41 4.55 -18.44
CA SER A 117 16.17 3.54 -19.15
C SER A 117 16.59 2.44 -18.18
N ILE A 118 16.90 1.26 -18.68
CA ILE A 118 17.34 0.12 -17.86
C ILE A 118 18.52 0.51 -16.95
N GLU A 119 19.46 1.29 -17.45
CA GLU A 119 20.67 1.72 -16.72
C GLU A 119 20.37 2.64 -15.51
N ASN A 120 19.29 3.40 -15.57
CA ASN A 120 18.94 4.37 -14.52
C ASN A 120 17.83 3.89 -13.60
N PHE A 121 17.29 2.71 -13.85
CA PHE A 121 16.12 2.19 -13.17
C PHE A 121 16.29 2.11 -11.64
N GLU A 122 17.29 1.36 -11.17
CA GLU A 122 17.52 1.17 -9.72
C GLU A 122 17.84 2.47 -8.97
N ARG A 123 18.54 3.39 -9.65
CA ARG A 123 18.89 4.68 -9.05
C ARG A 123 17.68 5.60 -8.93
N LEU A 124 16.83 5.61 -9.97
CA LEU A 124 15.63 6.43 -10.01
C LEU A 124 14.57 5.92 -9.01
N GLU A 125 14.48 4.60 -8.84
CA GLU A 125 13.57 3.98 -7.87
C GLU A 125 13.89 4.38 -6.41
N LYS A 126 15.16 4.70 -6.11
CA LYS A 126 15.62 5.15 -4.79
C LYS A 126 15.47 6.65 -4.54
N LEU A 127 14.98 7.39 -5.53
CA LEU A 127 14.80 8.84 -5.40
C LEU A 127 13.63 9.15 -4.46
N ASP A 128 13.87 10.01 -3.46
CA ASP A 128 12.82 10.56 -2.60
C ASP A 128 12.32 11.89 -3.16
N LEU A 129 11.07 11.91 -3.59
CA LEU A 129 10.42 13.11 -4.12
C LEU A 129 9.75 13.99 -3.05
N SER A 130 9.67 13.52 -1.79
CA SER A 130 9.02 14.26 -0.70
C SER A 130 9.54 15.70 -0.53
N PRO A 131 10.85 15.98 -0.63
CA PRO A 131 11.35 17.36 -0.48
C PRO A 131 10.90 18.31 -1.59
N ILE A 132 10.59 17.77 -2.77
CA ILE A 132 10.18 18.55 -3.95
C ILE A 132 8.71 18.97 -3.82
N PHE A 133 7.87 18.05 -3.33
CA PHE A 133 6.43 18.20 -3.24
C PHE A 133 6.00 18.65 -1.84
N SER A 134 6.16 19.93 -1.56
CA SER A 134 5.81 20.50 -0.24
C SER A 134 4.39 20.16 0.20
N GLY A 135 4.26 19.61 1.42
CA GLY A 135 2.99 19.15 1.99
C GLY A 135 2.55 17.76 1.56
N TYR A 136 3.40 17.05 0.79
CA TYR A 136 3.19 15.66 0.39
C TYR A 136 4.37 14.79 0.82
N ARG A 137 4.08 13.51 1.05
CA ARG A 137 5.05 12.49 1.39
C ARG A 137 4.99 11.37 0.36
N GLN A 138 6.13 10.90 -0.09
CA GLN A 138 6.22 9.73 -0.97
C GLN A 138 5.83 8.47 -0.20
N MET A 139 4.85 7.75 -0.71
CA MET A 139 4.32 6.56 -0.07
C MET A 139 4.67 5.29 -0.84
N ILE A 140 4.60 5.33 -2.15
CA ILE A 140 4.75 4.15 -3.00
C ILE A 140 5.67 4.47 -4.15
N VAL A 141 6.55 3.52 -4.47
CA VAL A 141 7.30 3.49 -5.72
C VAL A 141 6.95 2.18 -6.43
N SER A 142 6.42 2.28 -7.63
CA SER A 142 6.04 1.13 -8.44
C SER A 142 6.50 1.29 -9.89
N ASN A 143 6.50 0.18 -10.61
CA ASN A 143 6.99 0.13 -11.98
C ASN A 143 5.81 -0.04 -12.93
N ASP A 144 5.69 0.84 -13.91
CA ASP A 144 4.80 0.68 -15.07
C ASP A 144 5.63 0.00 -16.19
N ILE A 145 5.71 -1.35 -16.14
CA ILE A 145 6.59 -2.14 -17.00
C ILE A 145 6.22 -1.97 -18.47
N GLU A 146 4.93 -1.84 -18.79
CA GLU A 146 4.45 -1.68 -20.17
C GLU A 146 4.89 -0.35 -20.82
N ARG A 147 5.28 0.65 -19.98
CA ARG A 147 5.56 2.00 -20.45
C ARG A 147 6.95 2.50 -20.09
N ASP A 148 7.84 1.65 -19.63
CA ASP A 148 9.21 2.01 -19.18
C ASP A 148 9.20 3.23 -18.24
N LYS A 149 8.30 3.23 -17.23
CA LYS A 149 8.15 4.34 -16.29
C LYS A 149 8.21 3.85 -14.86
N ILE A 150 8.81 4.66 -14.01
CA ILE A 150 8.66 4.55 -12.56
C ILE A 150 7.54 5.48 -12.13
N VAL A 151 6.67 4.97 -11.28
CA VAL A 151 5.50 5.67 -10.76
C VAL A 151 5.69 5.92 -9.27
N PHE A 152 5.69 7.17 -8.88
CA PHE A 152 5.73 7.62 -7.50
C PHE A 152 4.33 8.08 -7.10
N GLU A 153 3.83 7.54 -6.00
CA GLU A 153 2.60 8.01 -5.37
C GLU A 153 2.95 8.84 -4.13
N LEU A 154 2.52 10.07 -4.12
CA LEU A 154 2.72 11.00 -3.02
C LEU A 154 1.38 11.33 -2.38
N GLU A 155 1.34 11.27 -1.06
CA GLU A 155 0.14 11.54 -0.26
C GLU A 155 0.31 12.80 0.58
N LYS A 156 -0.76 13.55 0.72
CA LYS A 156 -0.79 14.78 1.53
C LYS A 156 -0.54 14.45 3.00
N ILE A 157 0.43 15.11 3.62
CA ILE A 157 0.87 14.80 5.00
C ILE A 157 -0.27 14.90 6.03
N ASN A 158 -1.19 15.86 5.84
CA ASN A 158 -2.29 16.11 6.77
C ASN A 158 -3.58 15.33 6.38
N PHE A 159 -3.49 14.34 5.52
CA PHE A 159 -4.62 13.50 5.19
C PHE A 159 -4.84 12.45 6.29
N ASP A 160 -5.98 12.53 6.97
CA ASP A 160 -6.37 11.53 7.96
C ASP A 160 -6.96 10.31 7.26
N ARG A 161 -6.16 9.24 7.16
CA ARG A 161 -6.58 7.96 6.60
C ARG A 161 -7.47 7.19 7.55
N GLN A 162 -7.32 7.40 8.87
CA GLN A 162 -7.96 6.59 9.88
C GLN A 162 -9.48 6.73 9.83
N LEU A 163 -10.16 5.61 9.78
CA LEU A 163 -11.61 5.55 10.01
C LEU A 163 -11.86 5.61 11.52
N LYS A 164 -12.79 6.44 11.93
CA LYS A 164 -13.29 6.47 13.31
C LYS A 164 -14.64 5.79 13.32
N ILE A 165 -14.74 4.68 14.01
CA ILE A 165 -15.93 3.83 14.06
C ILE A 165 -16.53 3.95 15.46
N GLU A 166 -17.78 4.36 15.52
CA GLU A 166 -18.48 4.67 16.78
C GLU A 166 -19.45 3.57 17.20
N SER A 167 -19.76 2.62 16.30
CA SER A 167 -20.65 1.49 16.62
C SER A 167 -20.31 0.25 15.81
N ILE A 168 -20.81 -0.89 16.26
CA ILE A 168 -20.68 -2.18 15.54
C ILE A 168 -21.43 -2.13 14.21
N GLU A 169 -22.59 -1.48 14.15
CA GLU A 169 -23.41 -1.33 12.95
C GLU A 169 -22.67 -0.56 11.85
N GLU A 170 -21.85 0.42 12.24
CA GLU A 170 -21.04 1.20 11.30
C GLU A 170 -19.98 0.32 10.61
N ILE A 171 -19.43 -0.68 11.30
CA ILE A 171 -18.54 -1.69 10.65
C ILE A 171 -19.25 -2.36 9.48
N LYS A 172 -20.52 -2.72 9.65
CA LYS A 172 -21.32 -3.35 8.60
C LYS A 172 -21.57 -2.40 7.43
N GLN A 173 -21.89 -1.13 7.71
CA GLN A 173 -22.13 -0.11 6.69
C GLN A 173 -20.90 0.21 5.85
N ILE A 174 -19.75 0.41 6.50
CA ILE A 174 -18.47 0.69 5.83
C ILE A 174 -18.04 -0.49 4.94
N ASN A 175 -18.39 -1.71 5.34
CA ASN A 175 -18.01 -2.95 4.66
C ASN A 175 -19.20 -3.58 3.90
N GLU A 176 -19.98 -2.83 3.16
CA GLU A 176 -21.15 -3.35 2.42
C GLU A 176 -20.77 -4.45 1.41
N LYS A 177 -19.60 -4.33 0.76
CA LYS A 177 -19.10 -5.35 -0.17
C LYS A 177 -18.64 -6.58 0.60
N SER A 178 -19.24 -7.73 0.31
CA SER A 178 -19.04 -8.97 1.06
C SER A 178 -17.64 -9.60 0.91
N ASP A 179 -16.89 -9.22 -0.08
CA ASP A 179 -15.57 -9.78 -0.40
C ASP A 179 -14.39 -8.89 0.01
N GLN A 180 -14.67 -7.72 0.62
CA GLN A 180 -13.63 -6.77 1.01
C GLN A 180 -13.74 -6.35 2.47
N ILE A 181 -12.58 -6.15 3.09
CA ILE A 181 -12.42 -5.50 4.40
C ILE A 181 -11.82 -4.12 4.17
N VAL A 182 -12.55 -3.09 4.52
CA VAL A 182 -12.05 -1.70 4.43
C VAL A 182 -11.13 -1.45 5.62
N ILE A 183 -9.85 -1.24 5.37
CA ILE A 183 -8.86 -0.98 6.42
C ILE A 183 -8.78 0.51 6.75
N ASP A 184 -8.75 1.35 5.72
CA ASP A 184 -8.75 2.81 5.86
C ASP A 184 -9.48 3.46 4.67
N ARG A 185 -9.49 4.80 4.62
CA ARG A 185 -10.20 5.56 3.56
C ARG A 185 -9.68 5.31 2.15
N LEU A 186 -8.52 4.69 1.99
CA LEU A 186 -7.87 4.43 0.70
C LEU A 186 -7.59 2.96 0.42
N THR A 187 -7.65 2.10 1.44
CA THR A 187 -7.20 0.72 1.35
C THR A 187 -8.27 -0.26 1.81
N SER A 188 -8.53 -1.25 0.98
CA SER A 188 -9.30 -2.44 1.34
C SER A 188 -8.54 -3.71 0.94
N ILE A 189 -8.81 -4.81 1.63
CA ILE A 189 -8.22 -6.12 1.35
C ILE A 189 -9.30 -7.15 1.07
N ASN A 190 -8.93 -8.29 0.49
CA ASN A 190 -9.86 -9.39 0.27
C ASN A 190 -10.21 -10.08 1.60
N ALA A 191 -11.51 -10.16 1.90
CA ALA A 191 -12.02 -10.83 3.09
C ALA A 191 -11.86 -12.37 3.03
N ASN A 192 -11.78 -12.94 1.83
CA ASN A 192 -11.63 -14.37 1.60
C ASN A 192 -10.15 -14.74 1.44
N SER A 193 -9.36 -14.47 2.48
CA SER A 193 -7.92 -14.69 2.46
C SER A 193 -7.33 -14.93 3.85
N HIS A 194 -6.19 -15.63 3.90
CA HIS A 194 -5.39 -15.69 5.11
C HIS A 194 -4.70 -14.36 5.34
N ILE A 195 -4.67 -13.93 6.60
CA ILE A 195 -4.12 -12.62 7.00
C ILE A 195 -2.99 -12.84 8.02
N LEU A 196 -1.85 -12.24 7.77
CA LEU A 196 -0.75 -12.14 8.73
C LEU A 196 -0.66 -10.71 9.26
N LEU A 197 -0.77 -10.55 10.57
CA LEU A 197 -0.70 -9.25 11.23
C LEU A 197 0.49 -9.22 12.20
N THR A 198 1.51 -8.46 11.87
CA THR A 198 2.70 -8.33 12.72
C THR A 198 2.81 -6.92 13.29
N GLY A 199 3.40 -6.80 14.48
CA GLY A 199 3.64 -5.51 15.09
C GLY A 199 4.12 -5.62 16.52
N GLN A 200 5.04 -4.75 16.90
CA GLN A 200 5.56 -4.68 18.27
C GLN A 200 4.44 -4.27 19.25
N THR A 201 4.71 -4.50 20.53
CA THR A 201 3.81 -4.03 21.61
C THR A 201 3.55 -2.52 21.47
N GLY A 202 2.28 -2.12 21.55
CA GLY A 202 1.87 -0.72 21.37
C GLY A 202 1.69 -0.27 19.92
N SER A 203 1.91 -1.14 18.91
CA SER A 203 1.72 -0.79 17.49
C SER A 203 0.26 -0.74 17.04
N GLY A 204 -0.69 -1.21 17.86
CA GLY A 204 -2.10 -1.33 17.51
C GLY A 204 -2.51 -2.72 16.98
N LYS A 205 -1.64 -3.75 17.05
CA LYS A 205 -1.92 -5.11 16.57
C LYS A 205 -3.23 -5.67 17.14
N THR A 206 -3.41 -5.61 18.47
CA THR A 206 -4.62 -6.12 19.13
C THR A 206 -5.88 -5.39 18.63
N TYR A 207 -5.83 -4.06 18.45
CA TYR A 207 -6.94 -3.31 17.86
C TYR A 207 -7.25 -3.75 16.42
N GLY A 208 -6.23 -4.05 15.63
CA GLY A 208 -6.41 -4.59 14.29
C GLY A 208 -7.10 -5.98 14.33
N LEU A 209 -6.70 -6.87 15.25
CA LEU A 209 -7.35 -8.16 15.43
C LEU A 209 -8.79 -8.04 15.93
N LEU A 210 -9.08 -7.10 16.85
CA LEU A 210 -10.44 -6.78 17.32
C LEU A 210 -11.33 -6.31 16.17
N TYR A 211 -10.83 -5.42 15.33
CA TYR A 211 -11.56 -4.98 14.13
C TYR A 211 -11.88 -6.15 13.18
N LEU A 212 -10.92 -7.02 12.93
CA LEU A 212 -11.11 -8.20 12.07
C LEU A 212 -12.11 -9.20 12.68
N LEU A 213 -12.05 -9.43 14.00
CA LEU A 213 -13.03 -10.26 14.72
C LEU A 213 -14.45 -9.72 14.50
N LEU A 214 -14.67 -8.43 14.80
CA LEU A 214 -15.97 -7.78 14.63
C LEU A 214 -16.46 -7.83 13.19
N PHE A 215 -15.58 -7.55 12.23
CA PHE A 215 -15.90 -7.63 10.81
C PHE A 215 -16.48 -9.00 10.41
N TYR A 216 -15.80 -10.08 10.79
CA TYR A 216 -16.25 -11.43 10.42
C TYR A 216 -17.51 -11.85 11.18
N ARG A 217 -17.64 -11.48 12.46
CA ARG A 217 -18.87 -11.76 13.23
C ARG A 217 -20.10 -11.08 12.67
N MET A 218 -19.97 -9.81 12.24
CA MET A 218 -21.08 -9.08 11.58
C MET A 218 -21.53 -9.72 10.27
N ARG A 219 -20.73 -10.65 9.73
CA ARG A 219 -21.04 -11.41 8.50
C ARG A 219 -21.44 -12.85 8.76
N ASN A 220 -21.82 -13.17 9.99
CA ASN A 220 -22.21 -14.50 10.41
C ASN A 220 -21.13 -15.56 10.12
N ALA A 221 -19.84 -15.18 10.12
CA ALA A 221 -18.76 -16.12 10.07
C ALA A 221 -18.66 -16.89 11.40
N ASP A 222 -18.30 -18.16 11.31
CA ASP A 222 -17.90 -18.95 12.48
C ASP A 222 -16.47 -18.57 12.84
N VAL A 223 -16.30 -17.79 13.92
CA VAL A 223 -15.01 -17.26 14.36
C VAL A 223 -14.58 -17.91 15.65
N SER A 224 -13.36 -18.45 15.67
CA SER A 224 -12.71 -18.97 16.86
C SER A 224 -11.44 -18.16 17.16
N VAL A 225 -11.18 -17.91 18.44
CA VAL A 225 -10.04 -17.11 18.90
C VAL A 225 -9.11 -17.95 19.77
N CYS A 226 -7.83 -17.93 19.45
CA CYS A 226 -6.75 -18.53 20.24
C CYS A 226 -5.88 -17.39 20.79
N ASP A 227 -5.96 -17.14 22.09
CA ASP A 227 -5.21 -16.08 22.75
C ASP A 227 -4.40 -16.61 23.96
N PRO A 228 -3.15 -17.02 23.73
CA PRO A 228 -2.32 -17.60 24.80
C PRO A 228 -1.89 -16.59 25.87
N LYS A 229 -2.17 -15.29 25.69
CA LYS A 229 -1.85 -14.21 26.64
C LYS A 229 -3.04 -13.75 27.46
N VAL A 230 -4.26 -14.17 27.09
CA VAL A 230 -5.52 -13.74 27.74
C VAL A 230 -5.63 -12.23 27.71
N SER A 231 -5.65 -11.65 26.50
CA SER A 231 -5.75 -10.22 26.26
C SER A 231 -7.18 -9.77 26.01
N ASP A 232 -7.37 -8.48 25.71
CA ASP A 232 -8.65 -7.90 25.31
C ASP A 232 -9.35 -8.65 24.16
N LEU A 233 -8.57 -9.37 23.33
CA LEU A 233 -9.10 -10.19 22.23
C LEU A 233 -9.93 -11.38 22.77
N ALA A 234 -9.44 -12.06 23.82
CA ALA A 234 -10.17 -13.15 24.48
C ALA A 234 -11.45 -12.64 25.16
N ASP A 235 -11.41 -11.44 25.75
CA ASP A 235 -12.58 -10.84 26.42
C ASP A 235 -13.65 -10.44 25.40
N LEU A 236 -13.26 -9.77 24.32
CA LEU A 236 -14.21 -9.39 23.27
C LEU A 236 -14.80 -10.63 22.58
N SER A 237 -14.00 -11.70 22.38
CA SER A 237 -14.52 -12.93 21.76
C SER A 237 -15.64 -13.54 22.58
N LYS A 238 -15.54 -13.53 23.91
CA LYS A 238 -16.61 -14.00 24.83
C LYS A 238 -17.85 -13.13 24.71
N THR A 239 -17.69 -11.79 24.69
CA THR A 239 -18.80 -10.85 24.53
C THR A 239 -19.54 -11.06 23.19
N MET A 240 -18.82 -11.49 22.15
CA MET A 240 -19.36 -11.76 20.81
C MET A 240 -19.82 -13.21 20.61
N ASP A 241 -19.94 -14.01 21.67
CA ASP A 241 -20.28 -15.45 21.60
C ASP A 241 -19.38 -16.24 20.65
N CYS A 242 -18.07 -15.95 20.67
CA CYS A 242 -17.07 -16.68 19.91
C CYS A 242 -16.34 -17.65 20.80
N PRO A 243 -16.06 -18.89 20.36
CA PRO A 243 -15.13 -19.78 21.06
C PRO A 243 -13.78 -19.11 21.32
N SER A 244 -13.32 -19.18 22.58
CA SER A 244 -12.07 -18.57 23.01
C SER A 244 -11.21 -19.62 23.73
N ALA A 245 -10.10 -20.00 23.11
CA ALA A 245 -9.09 -20.89 23.64
C ALA A 245 -7.90 -20.08 24.18
N THR A 246 -7.56 -20.29 25.45
CA THR A 246 -6.49 -19.54 26.13
C THR A 246 -5.38 -20.45 26.69
N SER A 247 -5.71 -21.65 27.07
CA SER A 247 -4.72 -22.64 27.48
C SER A 247 -4.11 -23.37 26.27
N LYS A 248 -2.92 -23.90 26.46
CA LYS A 248 -2.20 -24.68 25.44
C LYS A 248 -3.08 -25.78 24.84
N ASN A 249 -3.74 -26.58 25.68
CA ASN A 249 -4.55 -27.73 25.24
C ASN A 249 -5.80 -27.29 24.49
N GLU A 250 -6.49 -26.23 24.94
CA GLU A 250 -7.63 -25.66 24.25
C GLU A 250 -7.24 -25.13 22.86
N ILE A 251 -6.09 -24.47 22.76
CA ILE A 251 -5.62 -23.91 21.48
C ILE A 251 -5.29 -25.05 20.50
N ILE A 252 -4.58 -26.10 20.93
CA ILE A 252 -4.28 -27.24 20.06
C ILE A 252 -5.59 -27.87 19.57
N GLU A 253 -6.55 -28.04 20.48
CA GLU A 253 -7.85 -28.65 20.13
C GLU A 253 -8.65 -27.75 19.17
N GLU A 254 -8.67 -26.44 19.37
CA GLU A 254 -9.38 -25.51 18.47
C GLU A 254 -8.77 -25.51 17.06
N VAL A 255 -7.44 -25.53 16.94
CA VAL A 255 -6.76 -25.67 15.65
C VAL A 255 -7.11 -27.01 14.99
N ARG A 256 -7.12 -28.12 15.78
CA ARG A 256 -7.51 -29.43 15.29
C ARG A 256 -8.97 -29.48 14.84
N GLN A 257 -9.90 -28.84 15.56
CA GLN A 257 -11.31 -28.77 15.18
C GLN A 257 -11.50 -27.94 13.90
N THR A 258 -10.77 -26.85 13.75
CA THR A 258 -10.77 -26.06 12.51
C THR A 258 -10.27 -26.88 11.31
N PHE A 259 -9.24 -27.69 11.51
CA PHE A 259 -8.74 -28.63 10.50
C PHE A 259 -9.80 -29.69 10.14
N LEU A 260 -10.43 -30.30 11.13
CA LEU A 260 -11.48 -31.31 10.90
C LEU A 260 -12.70 -30.72 10.17
N GLU A 261 -13.09 -29.50 10.50
CA GLU A 261 -14.15 -28.79 9.77
C GLU A 261 -13.75 -28.57 8.30
N MET A 262 -12.49 -28.19 8.03
CA MET A 262 -11.98 -28.08 6.66
C MET A 262 -12.08 -29.40 5.90
N GLU A 263 -11.64 -30.52 6.51
CA GLU A 263 -11.72 -31.85 5.92
C GLU A 263 -13.18 -32.30 5.69
N ARG A 264 -14.10 -31.99 6.61
CA ARG A 264 -15.54 -32.20 6.43
C ARG A 264 -16.07 -31.47 5.19
N ARG A 265 -15.70 -30.20 5.02
CA ARG A 265 -16.09 -29.39 3.85
C ARG A 265 -15.50 -29.93 2.55
N LYS A 266 -14.28 -30.43 2.59
CA LYS A 266 -13.63 -31.09 1.46
C LYS A 266 -14.39 -32.32 0.99
N GLN A 267 -14.81 -33.17 1.94
CA GLN A 267 -15.66 -34.35 1.65
C GLN A 267 -17.03 -33.94 1.13
N GLN A 268 -17.66 -32.89 1.70
CA GLN A 268 -18.92 -32.34 1.24
C GLN A 268 -18.83 -31.86 -0.21
N ARG A 269 -17.78 -31.08 -0.52
CA ARG A 269 -17.51 -30.61 -1.87
C ARG A 269 -17.40 -31.74 -2.90
N GLN A 270 -16.78 -32.85 -2.53
CA GLN A 270 -16.64 -34.03 -3.40
C GLN A 270 -17.99 -34.75 -3.63
N LYS A 271 -18.86 -34.75 -2.63
CA LYS A 271 -20.16 -35.43 -2.70
C LYS A 271 -21.23 -34.59 -3.44
N GLU A 272 -21.19 -33.28 -3.29
CA GLU A 272 -22.23 -32.35 -3.77
C GLU A 272 -21.95 -31.76 -5.14
N ASP A 273 -20.84 -32.14 -5.80
CA ASP A 273 -20.46 -31.67 -7.13
C ASP A 273 -20.51 -30.15 -7.30
N TRP A 274 -19.83 -29.44 -6.43
CA TRP A 274 -19.78 -27.96 -6.50
C TRP A 274 -19.37 -27.49 -7.88
N LYS A 275 -20.05 -26.47 -8.40
CA LYS A 275 -19.70 -25.88 -9.68
C LYS A 275 -18.27 -25.34 -9.65
N ILE A 276 -17.59 -25.48 -10.77
CA ILE A 276 -16.21 -24.95 -10.94
C ILE A 276 -16.21 -23.44 -10.62
N SER A 277 -15.19 -23.00 -9.90
CA SER A 277 -14.99 -21.60 -9.51
C SER A 277 -16.01 -21.02 -8.52
N THR A 278 -16.82 -21.84 -7.84
CA THR A 278 -17.67 -21.36 -6.75
C THR A 278 -16.94 -21.34 -5.42
N THR A 279 -17.30 -20.38 -4.56
CA THR A 279 -16.80 -20.25 -3.19
C THR A 279 -17.65 -21.06 -2.21
N ALA A 280 -17.14 -21.31 -1.01
CA ALA A 280 -17.89 -21.95 0.06
C ALA A 280 -19.19 -21.22 0.40
N THR A 281 -19.17 -19.89 0.43
CA THR A 281 -20.36 -19.04 0.69
C THR A 281 -21.41 -19.16 -0.40
N GLN A 282 -21.02 -19.28 -1.66
CA GLN A 282 -21.95 -19.53 -2.78
C GLN A 282 -22.60 -20.92 -2.72
N ASN A 283 -21.99 -21.84 -1.98
CA ASN A 283 -22.53 -23.17 -1.70
C ASN A 283 -23.19 -23.27 -0.31
N GLY A 284 -23.58 -22.13 0.27
CA GLY A 284 -24.36 -22.06 1.52
C GLY A 284 -23.55 -22.31 2.81
N LEU A 285 -22.22 -22.31 2.74
CA LEU A 285 -21.38 -22.46 3.94
C LEU A 285 -20.92 -21.07 4.45
N ASN A 286 -21.06 -20.85 5.74
CA ASN A 286 -20.46 -19.68 6.38
C ASN A 286 -18.93 -19.79 6.38
N LEU A 287 -18.24 -18.65 6.38
CA LEU A 287 -16.79 -18.65 6.56
C LEU A 287 -16.42 -19.21 7.95
N LYS A 288 -15.37 -20.01 8.02
CA LYS A 288 -14.71 -20.40 9.27
C LYS A 288 -13.42 -19.62 9.40
N ILE A 289 -13.30 -18.85 10.47
CA ILE A 289 -12.15 -17.96 10.72
C ILE A 289 -11.48 -18.39 12.01
N LEU A 290 -10.19 -18.71 11.94
CA LEU A 290 -9.36 -18.99 13.09
C LEU A 290 -8.41 -17.81 13.33
N ILE A 291 -8.59 -17.10 14.43
CA ILE A 291 -7.73 -15.98 14.83
C ILE A 291 -6.77 -16.49 15.91
N ILE A 292 -5.46 -16.38 15.67
CA ILE A 292 -4.43 -16.75 16.66
C ILE A 292 -3.63 -15.48 16.98
N ASP A 293 -3.76 -14.95 18.20
CA ASP A 293 -2.88 -13.87 18.67
C ASP A 293 -1.60 -14.45 19.28
N GLU A 294 -0.46 -13.84 18.92
CA GLU A 294 0.86 -14.15 19.46
C GLU A 294 1.28 -15.63 19.35
N PHE A 295 1.32 -16.11 18.13
CA PHE A 295 1.73 -17.49 17.83
C PHE A 295 3.11 -17.87 18.38
N ALA A 296 4.06 -16.91 18.44
CA ALA A 296 5.38 -17.16 19.03
C ALA A 296 5.30 -17.51 20.52
N SER A 297 4.41 -16.88 21.26
CA SER A 297 4.17 -17.17 22.67
C SER A 297 3.60 -18.58 22.90
N LEU A 298 2.74 -19.04 21.97
CA LEU A 298 2.21 -20.39 21.98
C LEU A 298 3.32 -21.41 21.72
N GLN A 299 4.18 -21.20 20.73
CA GLN A 299 5.29 -22.10 20.40
C GLN A 299 6.21 -22.38 21.58
N LEU A 300 6.45 -21.39 22.44
CA LEU A 300 7.29 -21.55 23.64
C LEU A 300 6.65 -22.44 24.73
N LYS A 301 5.34 -22.62 24.69
CA LYS A 301 4.59 -23.46 25.66
C LYS A 301 4.44 -24.90 25.20
N LEU A 302 4.76 -25.21 23.96
CA LEU A 302 4.58 -26.51 23.32
C LEU A 302 5.87 -27.32 23.35
N ASP A 303 5.74 -28.65 23.54
CA ASP A 303 6.83 -29.55 23.26
C ASP A 303 7.03 -29.77 21.75
N LYS A 304 8.10 -30.46 21.36
CA LYS A 304 8.45 -30.62 19.92
C LYS A 304 7.37 -31.37 19.13
N LYS A 305 6.70 -32.34 19.76
CA LYS A 305 5.67 -33.15 19.10
C LYS A 305 4.40 -32.30 18.94
N GLU A 306 3.94 -31.69 20.03
CA GLU A 306 2.79 -30.79 20.02
C GLU A 306 2.93 -29.67 18.98
N LEU A 307 4.13 -29.06 18.91
CA LEU A 307 4.43 -28.02 17.92
C LEU A 307 4.39 -28.56 16.49
N SER A 308 4.96 -29.74 16.26
CA SER A 308 4.95 -30.38 14.95
C SER A 308 3.52 -30.67 14.47
N ASP A 309 2.70 -31.25 15.38
CA ASP A 309 1.30 -31.58 15.07
C ASP A 309 0.47 -30.32 14.80
N LEU A 310 0.63 -29.29 15.64
CA LEU A 310 -0.03 -27.98 15.45
C LEU A 310 0.34 -27.33 14.11
N LEU A 311 1.63 -27.31 13.79
CA LEU A 311 2.12 -26.78 12.52
C LEU A 311 1.55 -27.55 11.33
N ASN A 312 1.48 -28.89 11.41
CA ASN A 312 0.90 -29.72 10.36
C ASN A 312 -0.57 -29.36 10.09
N TYR A 313 -1.39 -29.17 11.12
CA TYR A 313 -2.77 -28.74 10.96
C TYR A 313 -2.85 -27.34 10.34
N LEU A 314 -2.08 -26.39 10.84
CA LEU A 314 -2.05 -25.02 10.30
C LEU A 314 -1.59 -24.99 8.83
N TYR A 315 -0.57 -25.78 8.47
CA TYR A 315 -0.12 -25.89 7.09
C TYR A 315 -1.24 -26.35 6.17
N GLN A 316 -1.95 -27.39 6.54
CA GLN A 316 -3.04 -27.92 5.72
C GLN A 316 -4.19 -26.92 5.61
N ILE A 317 -4.59 -26.28 6.71
CA ILE A 317 -5.63 -25.25 6.70
C ILE A 317 -5.24 -24.10 5.76
N ILE A 318 -4.01 -23.63 5.84
CA ILE A 318 -3.54 -22.48 5.05
C ILE A 318 -3.38 -22.84 3.57
N LEU A 319 -2.96 -24.06 3.24
CA LEU A 319 -2.78 -24.51 1.87
C LEU A 319 -4.11 -24.84 1.17
N GLU A 320 -5.07 -25.44 1.88
CA GLU A 320 -6.29 -26.00 1.28
C GLU A 320 -7.56 -25.23 1.65
N GLY A 321 -7.57 -24.49 2.76
CA GLY A 321 -8.74 -23.85 3.33
C GLY A 321 -9.43 -22.80 2.46
N ARG A 322 -8.67 -22.11 1.61
CA ARG A 322 -9.19 -21.00 0.78
C ARG A 322 -10.41 -21.40 -0.05
N ALA A 323 -10.34 -22.51 -0.75
CA ALA A 323 -11.45 -22.99 -1.59
C ALA A 323 -12.66 -23.48 -0.77
N LEU A 324 -12.45 -23.79 0.50
CA LEU A 324 -13.42 -24.34 1.45
C LEU A 324 -13.98 -23.27 2.42
N GLY A 325 -13.55 -22.01 2.26
CA GLY A 325 -13.99 -20.89 3.11
C GLY A 325 -13.46 -20.97 4.54
N VAL A 326 -12.28 -21.59 4.75
CA VAL A 326 -11.61 -21.69 6.04
C VAL A 326 -10.34 -20.85 6.00
N PHE A 327 -10.24 -19.85 6.88
CA PHE A 327 -9.13 -18.90 6.87
C PHE A 327 -8.48 -18.74 8.24
N VAL A 328 -7.19 -18.43 8.22
CA VAL A 328 -6.37 -18.14 9.40
C VAL A 328 -5.97 -16.68 9.41
N ILE A 329 -6.16 -16.04 10.56
CA ILE A 329 -5.60 -14.72 10.87
C ILE A 329 -4.55 -14.94 11.95
N LEU A 330 -3.29 -14.69 11.61
CA LEU A 330 -2.16 -14.98 12.48
C LEU A 330 -1.52 -13.69 12.99
N GLY A 331 -1.52 -13.51 14.30
CA GLY A 331 -0.86 -12.42 15.01
C GLY A 331 0.57 -12.79 15.44
N LEU A 332 1.53 -11.90 15.21
CA LEU A 332 2.92 -12.03 15.65
C LEU A 332 3.45 -10.71 16.17
N GLN A 333 4.25 -10.71 17.23
CA GLN A 333 4.99 -9.49 17.63
C GLN A 333 6.16 -9.20 16.69
N GLN A 334 6.81 -10.25 16.21
CA GLN A 334 7.91 -10.16 15.25
C GLN A 334 7.78 -11.26 14.20
N ALA A 335 7.81 -10.88 12.94
CA ALA A 335 7.96 -11.88 11.88
C ALA A 335 9.40 -12.39 11.91
N ASN A 336 9.54 -13.69 12.20
CA ASN A 336 10.82 -14.39 12.29
C ASN A 336 10.70 -15.69 11.48
N ALA A 337 11.71 -16.01 10.70
CA ALA A 337 11.73 -17.20 9.84
C ALA A 337 11.66 -18.52 10.63
N THR A 338 12.09 -18.52 11.91
CA THR A 338 11.97 -19.69 12.79
C THR A 338 10.55 -19.86 13.34
N VAL A 339 9.80 -18.77 13.52
CA VAL A 339 8.41 -18.77 13.98
C VAL A 339 7.45 -19.07 12.84
N LEU A 340 7.70 -18.47 11.67
CA LEU A 340 6.86 -18.61 10.48
C LEU A 340 7.72 -18.95 9.27
N PRO A 341 7.83 -20.24 8.88
CA PRO A 341 8.56 -20.66 7.70
C PRO A 341 8.10 -19.96 6.43
N THR A 342 9.03 -19.71 5.52
CA THR A 342 8.77 -18.95 4.27
C THR A 342 7.62 -19.54 3.45
N ALA A 343 7.58 -20.86 3.30
CA ALA A 343 6.55 -21.54 2.53
C ALA A 343 5.13 -21.29 3.09
N LEU A 344 4.99 -21.17 4.41
CA LEU A 344 3.71 -20.84 5.03
C LEU A 344 3.37 -19.36 4.86
N ARG A 345 4.35 -18.48 5.05
CA ARG A 345 4.17 -17.04 4.93
C ARG A 345 3.68 -16.62 3.54
N GLU A 346 4.18 -17.24 2.49
CA GLU A 346 3.81 -16.96 1.10
C GLU A 346 2.34 -17.29 0.78
N GLN A 347 1.67 -18.04 1.64
CA GLN A 347 0.25 -18.35 1.48
C GLN A 347 -0.67 -17.25 2.06
N PHE A 348 -0.12 -16.32 2.84
CA PHE A 348 -0.91 -15.19 3.34
C PHE A 348 -1.08 -14.16 2.24
N SER A 349 -2.32 -13.95 1.83
CA SER A 349 -2.64 -12.99 0.76
C SER A 349 -2.54 -11.53 1.22
N SER A 350 -2.70 -11.30 2.52
CA SER A 350 -2.56 -9.98 3.12
C SER A 350 -1.59 -10.06 4.31
N ILE A 351 -0.49 -9.34 4.22
CA ILE A 351 0.54 -9.28 5.25
C ILE A 351 0.67 -7.85 5.74
N PHE A 352 0.47 -7.64 7.05
CA PHE A 352 0.57 -6.34 7.69
C PHE A 352 1.78 -6.28 8.63
N VAL A 353 2.47 -5.14 8.60
CA VAL A 353 3.50 -4.81 9.59
C VAL A 353 3.16 -3.45 10.19
N LEU A 354 2.74 -3.44 11.45
CA LEU A 354 2.30 -2.24 12.16
C LEU A 354 3.41 -1.60 12.97
N GLY A 355 3.33 -0.29 13.09
CA GLY A 355 4.22 0.54 13.88
C GLY A 355 5.67 0.55 13.37
N ASN A 356 6.56 1.06 14.19
CA ASN A 356 7.98 1.22 13.88
C ASN A 356 8.75 -0.10 14.07
N SER A 357 8.27 -1.17 13.42
CA SER A 357 8.92 -2.49 13.47
C SER A 357 10.33 -2.46 12.86
N GLY A 358 11.25 -3.25 13.45
CA GLY A 358 12.62 -3.34 12.98
C GLY A 358 12.75 -3.86 11.54
N GLU A 359 13.88 -3.58 10.92
CA GLU A 359 14.17 -3.99 9.53
C GLU A 359 14.06 -5.50 9.32
N GLN A 360 14.48 -6.29 10.30
CA GLN A 360 14.38 -7.75 10.23
C GLN A 360 12.93 -8.21 10.06
N THR A 361 11.99 -7.65 10.82
CA THR A 361 10.55 -7.97 10.70
C THR A 361 10.02 -7.56 9.32
N LYS A 362 10.39 -6.37 8.84
CA LYS A 362 9.99 -5.90 7.51
C LYS A 362 10.55 -6.80 6.40
N ASN A 363 11.83 -7.17 6.49
CA ASN A 363 12.49 -8.04 5.50
C ASN A 363 11.87 -9.45 5.50
N VAL A 364 11.56 -10.01 6.66
CA VAL A 364 10.87 -11.31 6.74
C VAL A 364 9.45 -11.19 6.17
N ALA A 365 8.70 -10.14 6.50
CA ALA A 365 7.33 -9.97 6.05
C ALA A 365 7.21 -9.66 4.55
N PHE A 366 8.04 -8.77 4.03
CA PHE A 366 7.90 -8.18 2.70
C PHE A 366 9.00 -8.53 1.71
N GLN A 367 10.04 -9.26 2.14
CA GLN A 367 11.20 -9.64 1.33
C GLN A 367 11.87 -8.42 0.68
N GLU A 368 12.23 -8.48 -0.58
CA GLU A 368 12.87 -7.39 -1.32
C GLU A 368 12.06 -6.09 -1.32
N LYS A 369 10.73 -6.18 -1.19
CA LYS A 369 9.85 -5.00 -1.16
C LYS A 369 10.05 -4.16 0.11
N ALA A 370 10.61 -4.71 1.18
CA ALA A 370 10.90 -3.99 2.42
C ALA A 370 11.82 -2.79 2.20
N GLN A 371 12.74 -2.87 1.25
CA GLN A 371 13.69 -1.80 0.91
C GLN A 371 13.01 -0.55 0.32
N LYS A 372 11.77 -0.69 -0.16
CA LYS A 372 10.98 0.42 -0.73
C LYS A 372 10.14 1.16 0.29
N ILE A 373 10.18 0.74 1.56
CA ILE A 373 9.43 1.40 2.64
C ILE A 373 10.09 2.72 2.99
N PRO A 374 9.39 3.86 2.87
CA PRO A 374 9.91 5.15 3.31
C PRO A 374 10.17 5.16 4.82
N ASN A 375 11.21 5.86 5.23
CA ASN A 375 11.59 5.96 6.64
C ASN A 375 10.97 7.20 7.29
N PHE A 376 9.84 7.00 7.97
CA PHE A 376 9.21 8.01 8.82
C PHE A 376 8.52 7.35 10.03
N PRO A 377 8.34 8.06 11.14
CA PRO A 377 7.69 7.51 12.32
C PRO A 377 6.21 7.21 12.04
N LEU A 378 5.75 6.08 12.54
CA LEU A 378 4.38 5.61 12.42
C LEU A 378 3.65 5.76 13.76
N ASN A 379 2.39 6.16 13.69
CA ASN A 379 1.49 6.20 14.84
C ASN A 379 0.89 4.81 15.13
N VAL A 380 0.16 4.69 16.24
CA VAL A 380 -0.57 3.48 16.60
C VAL A 380 -1.62 3.17 15.54
N GLY A 381 -1.67 1.92 15.07
CA GLY A 381 -2.56 1.49 14.00
C GLY A 381 -2.05 1.74 12.59
N GLU A 382 -1.01 2.56 12.43
CA GLU A 382 -0.36 2.76 11.13
C GLU A 382 0.64 1.66 10.81
N GLY A 383 0.80 1.37 9.54
CA GLY A 383 1.72 0.35 9.08
C GLY A 383 1.76 0.19 7.57
N TRP A 384 2.31 -0.93 7.16
CA TRP A 384 2.44 -1.31 5.76
C TRP A 384 1.73 -2.63 5.51
N CYS A 385 1.10 -2.73 4.36
CA CYS A 385 0.40 -3.92 3.90
C CYS A 385 0.95 -4.37 2.55
N LEU A 386 1.22 -5.67 2.44
CA LEU A 386 1.39 -6.36 1.17
C LEU A 386 0.13 -7.16 0.89
N ASN A 387 -0.57 -6.84 -0.19
CA ASN A 387 -1.70 -7.62 -0.67
C ASN A 387 -1.28 -8.40 -1.92
N SER A 388 -1.59 -9.67 -2.01
CA SER A 388 -1.22 -10.52 -3.16
C SER A 388 -1.82 -10.06 -4.48
N SER A 389 -2.92 -9.29 -4.45
CA SER A 389 -3.51 -8.66 -5.63
C SER A 389 -2.76 -7.41 -6.10
N GLU A 390 -1.79 -6.91 -5.31
CA GLU A 390 -1.05 -5.69 -5.60
C GLU A 390 0.45 -5.96 -5.74
N ILE A 391 1.08 -5.27 -6.68
CA ILE A 391 2.52 -5.41 -6.92
C ILE A 391 3.35 -4.68 -5.85
N SER A 392 2.78 -3.62 -5.26
CA SER A 392 3.49 -2.72 -4.34
C SER A 392 2.92 -2.76 -2.93
N LEU A 393 3.78 -2.41 -1.96
CA LEU A 393 3.36 -2.18 -0.59
C LEU A 393 2.42 -0.98 -0.51
N ARG A 394 1.45 -1.05 0.41
CA ARG A 394 0.54 0.06 0.72
C ARG A 394 0.76 0.51 2.16
N PHE A 395 0.81 1.81 2.36
CA PHE A 395 0.65 2.39 3.68
C PHE A 395 -0.80 2.23 4.12
N ILE A 396 -1.02 1.87 5.37
CA ILE A 396 -2.37 1.67 5.94
C ILE A 396 -2.49 2.27 7.33
N CYS A 397 -3.72 2.52 7.73
CA CYS A 397 -4.07 2.87 9.10
C CYS A 397 -5.33 2.10 9.52
N PHE A 398 -5.20 1.19 10.51
CA PHE A 398 -6.37 0.46 11.02
C PHE A 398 -7.38 1.40 11.66
N PRO A 399 -8.69 1.10 11.58
CA PRO A 399 -9.73 1.92 12.18
C PRO A 399 -9.54 2.11 13.68
N TYR A 400 -9.91 3.27 14.17
CA TYR A 400 -10.07 3.54 15.61
C TYR A 400 -11.49 3.20 16.02
N LEU A 401 -11.64 2.28 16.98
CA LEU A 401 -12.91 1.78 17.48
C LEU A 401 -13.22 2.48 18.81
N SER A 402 -13.94 3.60 18.77
CA SER A 402 -14.21 4.41 19.99
C SER A 402 -15.15 3.73 20.96
N PHE A 403 -16.03 2.87 20.48
CA PHE A 403 -17.06 2.16 21.26
C PHE A 403 -16.54 0.95 22.05
N LEU A 404 -15.30 0.52 21.85
CA LEU A 404 -14.78 -0.70 22.52
C LEU A 404 -14.80 -0.60 24.05
N ASN A 405 -14.62 0.60 24.60
CA ASN A 405 -14.67 0.81 26.03
C ASN A 405 -16.07 0.63 26.61
N ASP A 406 -17.11 0.78 25.80
CA ASP A 406 -18.52 0.66 26.19
C ASP A 406 -19.03 -0.79 26.09
N LEU A 407 -18.23 -1.69 25.50
CA LEU A 407 -18.54 -3.13 25.38
C LEU A 407 -18.07 -3.95 26.58
N ARG A 408 -17.38 -3.34 27.54
CA ARG A 408 -16.89 -4.00 28.76
C ARG A 408 -17.90 -4.04 29.88
#